data_e5246ad471c0ca6d681dde3bfc4a0e1a
#
_entry.id   e5246ad471c0ca6d681dde3bfc4a0e1a
#
_cell.length_a   1.000
_cell.length_b   1.000
_cell.length_c   1.000
_cell.angle_alpha   90.00
_cell.angle_beta   90.00
_cell.angle_gamma   90.00
#
_symmetry.space_group_name_H-M   'P 1'
#
loop_
_entity.id
_entity.type
_entity.pdbx_description
1 polymer ?
#
loop_
_entity_poly.entity_id
_entity_poly.type
_entity_poly.pdbx_seq_one_letter_code
_entity_poly.pdbx_strand_id
1 'polypeptide(L)'
;MIVMKFGGTSVKNAVAIERAAKIVRARLPEQPVVIVSALAGVTDQLVALGEAASLGKHAVVAEILVDLRARHYEIARKLLKDVSLTEPILAFASMFEELESHINQVLATAELSPGSSSEKLPELSADSSPNLFPKMSDCLLAFGELLSSELITAAFAARGIPAVLMDARQCVITDNRHTRATPMFGPTAEHSRAHLVPLLDRGSVPVLGGFIAATQDGVTTTLGRGGSDYSAAIIGAVLDAQRIEIWTDVNGIMTTDPKICSQARRIQSLSFYEASELAFFGAKVLHPATLLPAMEKKIPVHVLNSCSPKNPGTCIQSAAPPSRRPLKAIAAKNAITVLEVSPERRLPPQEFLRSIFEVLERNHCAADLVTSSDASISLAVHSREPLTTVIDELRKRARVHSENGKAIVYLVGEDMHSTPGLVTQVFAALGDINVRMVSQGASRTSLSFVVPEADAAKVVSRLHAAFFSARLPAESSQPRRRTSPASPARSKPKLQPEKSRPRPVTEPFGEDLISIPVNVG
;
A
#
# COMPACT_ATOMS: atom_id res chain seq x y z
N MET A 1 9.69 12.42 17.65
CA MET A 1 8.53 11.51 17.83
C MET A 1 8.50 10.47 16.72
N ILE A 2 7.80 9.35 16.91
CA ILE A 2 7.60 8.30 15.92
C ILE A 2 6.10 7.99 15.79
N VAL A 3 5.70 7.43 14.63
CA VAL A 3 4.34 6.90 14.45
C VAL A 3 4.41 5.38 14.41
N MET A 4 3.56 4.72 15.19
CA MET A 4 3.48 3.26 15.29
C MET A 4 2.10 2.79 14.85
N LYS A 5 2.00 2.04 13.76
CA LYS A 5 0.72 1.47 13.33
C LYS A 5 0.67 -0.03 13.63
N PHE A 6 -0.43 -0.47 14.23
CA PHE A 6 -0.69 -1.89 14.48
C PHE A 6 -1.83 -2.38 13.58
N GLY A 7 -1.53 -3.34 12.69
CA GLY A 7 -2.54 -3.96 11.82
C GLY A 7 -3.50 -4.86 12.61
N GLY A 8 -4.65 -5.21 12.02
CA GLY A 8 -5.70 -6.00 12.66
C GLY A 8 -5.22 -7.33 13.25
N THR A 9 -4.27 -8.03 12.60
CA THR A 9 -3.65 -9.25 13.12
C THR A 9 -2.80 -9.00 14.38
N SER A 10 -2.22 -7.80 14.49
CA SER A 10 -1.40 -7.37 15.64
C SER A 10 -2.22 -6.97 16.86
N VAL A 11 -3.54 -6.79 16.69
CA VAL A 11 -4.49 -6.43 17.75
C VAL A 11 -5.68 -7.38 17.85
N LYS A 12 -5.65 -8.53 17.20
CA LYS A 12 -6.78 -9.45 16.99
C LYS A 12 -7.40 -10.05 18.26
N ASN A 13 -6.69 -10.07 19.38
CA ASN A 13 -7.12 -10.63 20.66
C ASN A 13 -6.29 -10.06 21.82
N ALA A 14 -6.66 -10.40 23.06
CA ALA A 14 -5.99 -9.93 24.26
C ALA A 14 -4.46 -10.18 24.26
N VAL A 15 -3.99 -11.35 23.82
CA VAL A 15 -2.56 -11.68 23.77
C VAL A 15 -1.81 -10.80 22.78
N ALA A 16 -2.42 -10.49 21.64
CA ALA A 16 -1.84 -9.60 20.64
C ALA A 16 -1.75 -8.15 21.14
N ILE A 17 -2.81 -7.66 21.82
CA ILE A 17 -2.84 -6.31 22.42
C ILE A 17 -1.81 -6.21 23.56
N GLU A 18 -1.62 -7.26 24.37
CA GLU A 18 -0.55 -7.32 25.38
C GLU A 18 0.85 -7.15 24.76
N ARG A 19 1.09 -7.79 23.60
CA ARG A 19 2.35 -7.60 22.88
C ARG A 19 2.50 -6.19 22.36
N ALA A 20 1.44 -5.63 21.77
CA ALA A 20 1.45 -4.24 21.31
C ALA A 20 1.78 -3.28 22.48
N ALA A 21 1.18 -3.47 23.64
CA ALA A 21 1.50 -2.68 24.84
C ALA A 21 2.99 -2.77 25.23
N LYS A 22 3.59 -3.98 25.19
CA LYS A 22 5.03 -4.15 25.48
C LYS A 22 5.91 -3.45 24.45
N ILE A 23 5.51 -3.49 23.17
CA ILE A 23 6.23 -2.81 22.08
C ILE A 23 6.16 -1.29 22.26
N VAL A 24 4.97 -0.74 22.50
CA VAL A 24 4.77 0.70 22.74
C VAL A 24 5.55 1.17 23.96
N ARG A 25 5.50 0.41 25.08
CA ARG A 25 6.25 0.73 26.29
C ARG A 25 7.76 0.87 26.02
N ALA A 26 8.33 0.02 25.19
CA ALA A 26 9.75 0.10 24.82
C ALA A 26 10.07 1.33 23.95
N ARG A 27 9.07 2.00 23.41
CA ARG A 27 9.21 3.21 22.55
C ARG A 27 8.78 4.51 23.23
N LEU A 28 8.36 4.49 24.49
CA LEU A 28 7.94 5.69 25.21
C LEU A 28 8.96 6.85 25.14
N PRO A 29 10.29 6.61 25.24
CA PRO A 29 11.27 7.70 25.10
C PRO A 29 11.27 8.39 23.74
N GLU A 30 10.67 7.77 22.72
CA GLU A 30 10.61 8.27 21.35
C GLU A 30 9.27 8.99 21.05
N GLN A 31 8.45 9.24 22.08
CA GLN A 31 7.15 9.91 21.98
C GLN A 31 6.25 9.32 20.87
N PRO A 32 5.76 8.09 21.03
CA PRO A 32 4.99 7.42 19.99
C PRO A 32 3.57 7.98 19.86
N VAL A 33 3.11 8.16 18.62
CA VAL A 33 1.70 8.24 18.24
C VAL A 33 1.29 6.87 17.74
N VAL A 34 0.22 6.29 18.28
CA VAL A 34 -0.22 4.93 17.96
C VAL A 34 -1.45 4.97 17.06
N ILE A 35 -1.38 4.31 15.92
CA ILE A 35 -2.50 4.11 14.98
C ILE A 35 -2.90 2.64 15.02
N VAL A 36 -4.18 2.36 15.20
CA VAL A 36 -4.68 0.98 15.27
C VAL A 36 -5.73 0.71 14.19
N SER A 37 -5.68 -0.48 13.60
CA SER A 37 -6.75 -0.98 12.74
C SER A 37 -7.87 -1.60 13.58
N ALA A 38 -9.02 -1.84 12.97
CA ALA A 38 -10.03 -2.74 13.51
C ALA A 38 -9.42 -4.09 13.91
N LEU A 39 -10.00 -4.80 14.86
CA LEU A 39 -9.61 -6.18 15.18
C LEU A 39 -9.78 -7.06 13.93
N ALA A 40 -8.85 -8.00 13.71
CA ALA A 40 -8.87 -8.86 12.51
C ALA A 40 -10.25 -9.48 12.25
N GLY A 41 -10.80 -9.28 11.05
CA GLY A 41 -12.11 -9.78 10.62
C GLY A 41 -13.32 -8.92 11.04
N VAL A 42 -13.13 -7.88 11.87
CA VAL A 42 -14.24 -6.98 12.26
C VAL A 42 -14.70 -6.15 11.07
N THR A 43 -13.80 -5.65 10.25
CA THR A 43 -14.17 -4.91 9.03
C THR A 43 -15.03 -5.77 8.10
N ASP A 44 -14.67 -7.04 7.89
CA ASP A 44 -15.45 -7.99 7.07
C ASP A 44 -16.85 -8.23 7.68
N GLN A 45 -16.95 -8.33 9.01
CA GLN A 45 -18.24 -8.45 9.72
C GLN A 45 -19.09 -7.19 9.56
N LEU A 46 -18.51 -5.99 9.61
CA LEU A 46 -19.23 -4.73 9.39
C LEU A 46 -19.71 -4.58 7.94
N VAL A 47 -18.92 -5.04 6.97
CA VAL A 47 -19.36 -5.14 5.57
C VAL A 47 -20.57 -6.07 5.45
N ALA A 48 -20.46 -7.29 5.97
CA ALA A 48 -21.55 -8.27 5.94
C ALA A 48 -22.80 -7.76 6.69
N LEU A 49 -22.62 -6.99 7.77
CA LEU A 49 -23.70 -6.33 8.52
C LEU A 49 -24.45 -5.32 7.66
N GLY A 50 -23.71 -4.46 6.94
CA GLY A 50 -24.29 -3.47 6.03
C GLY A 50 -25.03 -4.12 4.86
N GLU A 51 -24.45 -5.19 4.28
CA GLU A 51 -25.09 -5.98 3.23
C GLU A 51 -26.39 -6.66 3.71
N ALA A 52 -26.34 -7.28 4.88
CA ALA A 52 -27.52 -7.93 5.46
C ALA A 52 -28.63 -6.90 5.75
N ALA A 53 -28.27 -5.73 6.28
CA ALA A 53 -29.22 -4.65 6.56
C ALA A 53 -29.86 -4.11 5.27
N SER A 54 -29.07 -3.87 4.23
CA SER A 54 -29.58 -3.37 2.94
C SER A 54 -30.53 -4.36 2.23
N LEU A 55 -30.41 -5.66 2.56
CA LEU A 55 -31.29 -6.72 2.06
C LEU A 55 -32.46 -7.03 3.01
N GLY A 56 -32.66 -6.26 4.09
CA GLY A 56 -33.73 -6.47 5.07
C GLY A 56 -33.60 -7.78 5.89
N LYS A 57 -32.39 -8.34 6.00
CA LYS A 57 -32.15 -9.64 6.68
C LYS A 57 -31.96 -9.48 8.18
N HIS A 58 -33.04 -9.12 8.90
CA HIS A 58 -33.02 -8.81 10.35
C HIS A 58 -32.35 -9.88 11.22
N ALA A 59 -32.60 -11.17 10.96
CA ALA A 59 -32.01 -12.26 11.76
C ALA A 59 -30.48 -12.31 11.62
N VAL A 60 -29.94 -12.12 10.42
CA VAL A 60 -28.48 -12.09 10.15
C VAL A 60 -27.85 -10.83 10.77
N VAL A 61 -28.53 -9.70 10.69
CA VAL A 61 -28.10 -8.45 11.33
C VAL A 61 -27.97 -8.65 12.84
N ALA A 62 -28.98 -9.23 13.49
CA ALA A 62 -28.96 -9.49 14.94
C ALA A 62 -27.83 -10.43 15.33
N GLU A 63 -27.60 -11.52 14.57
CA GLU A 63 -26.51 -12.48 14.82
C GLU A 63 -25.14 -11.80 14.75
N ILE A 64 -24.87 -11.03 13.69
CA ILE A 64 -23.58 -10.33 13.54
C ILE A 64 -23.34 -9.32 14.66
N LEU A 65 -24.37 -8.56 15.06
CA LEU A 65 -24.27 -7.58 16.15
C LEU A 65 -23.95 -8.27 17.49
N VAL A 66 -24.60 -9.40 17.78
CA VAL A 66 -24.34 -10.19 18.98
C VAL A 66 -22.90 -10.69 18.99
N ASP A 67 -22.40 -11.23 17.89
CA ASP A 67 -21.03 -11.72 17.77
C ASP A 67 -20.00 -10.62 17.93
N LEU A 68 -20.19 -9.47 17.24
CA LEU A 68 -19.32 -8.31 17.37
C LEU A 68 -19.24 -7.84 18.82
N ARG A 69 -20.38 -7.69 19.47
CA ARG A 69 -20.50 -7.27 20.87
C ARG A 69 -19.81 -8.26 21.80
N ALA A 70 -20.16 -9.54 21.70
CA ALA A 70 -19.60 -10.59 22.54
C ALA A 70 -18.07 -10.65 22.46
N ARG A 71 -17.53 -10.54 21.25
CA ARG A 71 -16.08 -10.56 20.99
C ARG A 71 -15.35 -9.40 21.66
N HIS A 72 -15.84 -8.17 21.51
CA HIS A 72 -15.19 -6.99 22.10
C HIS A 72 -15.24 -7.03 23.62
N TYR A 73 -16.40 -7.39 24.20
CA TYR A 73 -16.53 -7.55 25.66
C TYR A 73 -15.67 -8.69 26.21
N GLU A 74 -15.52 -9.82 25.51
CA GLU A 74 -14.64 -10.90 25.92
C GLU A 74 -13.18 -10.45 26.00
N ILE A 75 -12.71 -9.72 24.97
CA ILE A 75 -11.35 -9.21 24.95
C ILE A 75 -11.14 -8.16 26.05
N ALA A 76 -12.09 -7.23 26.22
CA ALA A 76 -12.05 -6.23 27.28
C ALA A 76 -11.95 -6.86 28.67
N ARG A 77 -12.78 -7.87 28.97
CA ARG A 77 -12.73 -8.62 30.26
C ARG A 77 -11.37 -9.27 30.50
N LYS A 78 -10.74 -9.81 29.44
CA LYS A 78 -9.41 -10.44 29.56
C LYS A 78 -8.31 -9.43 29.82
N LEU A 79 -8.42 -8.23 29.23
CA LEU A 79 -7.40 -7.17 29.33
C LEU A 79 -7.53 -6.34 30.60
N LEU A 80 -8.72 -6.10 31.09
CA LEU A 80 -9.03 -5.14 32.16
C LEU A 80 -9.44 -5.81 33.48
N LYS A 81 -8.98 -7.04 33.74
CA LYS A 81 -9.35 -7.83 34.92
C LYS A 81 -9.14 -7.13 36.25
N ASP A 82 -8.09 -6.32 36.33
CA ASP A 82 -7.63 -5.68 37.58
C ASP A 82 -7.96 -4.18 37.64
N VAL A 83 -8.76 -3.67 36.70
CA VAL A 83 -9.11 -2.24 36.57
C VAL A 83 -10.63 -2.09 36.58
N SER A 84 -11.13 -0.94 37.01
CA SER A 84 -12.55 -0.62 36.89
C SER A 84 -13.00 -0.73 35.43
N LEU A 85 -13.91 -1.66 35.16
CA LEU A 85 -14.48 -1.88 33.83
C LEU A 85 -15.59 -0.89 33.47
N THR A 86 -15.98 -0.02 34.41
CA THR A 86 -17.19 0.81 34.29
C THR A 86 -17.11 1.76 33.09
N GLU A 87 -16.05 2.56 32.99
CA GLU A 87 -15.92 3.54 31.90
C GLU A 87 -15.78 2.89 30.52
N PRO A 88 -14.86 1.93 30.29
CA PRO A 88 -14.75 1.26 28.98
C PRO A 88 -16.01 0.49 28.59
N ILE A 89 -16.73 -0.11 29.55
CA ILE A 89 -17.99 -0.81 29.26
C ILE A 89 -19.08 0.17 28.85
N LEU A 90 -19.17 1.32 29.49
CA LEU A 90 -20.14 2.36 29.12
C LEU A 90 -19.83 2.96 27.74
N ALA A 91 -18.56 3.19 27.44
CA ALA A 91 -18.13 3.66 26.11
C ALA A 91 -18.51 2.64 25.02
N PHE A 92 -18.27 1.34 25.25
CA PHE A 92 -18.70 0.30 24.30
C PHE A 92 -20.21 0.22 24.16
N ALA A 93 -20.97 0.32 25.26
CA ALA A 93 -22.42 0.29 25.19
C ALA A 93 -22.94 1.41 24.31
N SER A 94 -22.46 2.65 24.52
CA SER A 94 -22.84 3.79 23.69
C SER A 94 -22.46 3.62 22.22
N MET A 95 -21.26 3.12 21.92
CA MET A 95 -20.83 2.85 20.53
C MET A 95 -21.69 1.77 19.86
N PHE A 96 -22.09 0.73 20.55
CA PHE A 96 -22.98 -0.29 20.01
C PHE A 96 -24.41 0.20 19.83
N GLU A 97 -24.92 1.08 20.70
CA GLU A 97 -26.23 1.74 20.52
C GLU A 97 -26.21 2.65 19.26
N GLU A 98 -25.13 3.40 19.06
CA GLU A 98 -24.94 4.22 17.87
C GLU A 98 -24.85 3.36 16.60
N LEU A 99 -24.08 2.26 16.61
CA LEU A 99 -24.01 1.29 15.51
C LEU A 99 -25.38 0.71 15.18
N GLU A 100 -26.15 0.28 16.19
CA GLU A 100 -27.51 -0.23 16.01
C GLU A 100 -28.45 0.82 15.43
N SER A 101 -28.33 2.09 15.85
CA SER A 101 -29.10 3.20 15.28
C SER A 101 -28.82 3.38 13.78
N HIS A 102 -27.55 3.35 13.38
CA HIS A 102 -27.17 3.43 11.97
C HIS A 102 -27.72 2.26 11.15
N ILE A 103 -27.62 1.03 11.69
CA ILE A 103 -28.14 -0.16 11.02
C ILE A 103 -29.67 -0.11 10.88
N ASN A 104 -30.37 0.35 11.88
CA ASN A 104 -31.83 0.52 11.82
C ASN A 104 -32.25 1.55 10.75
N GLN A 105 -31.45 2.61 10.53
CA GLN A 105 -31.67 3.55 9.43
C GLN A 105 -31.49 2.86 8.05
N VAL A 106 -30.48 1.99 7.89
CA VAL A 106 -30.30 1.21 6.66
C VAL A 106 -31.48 0.28 6.41
N LEU A 107 -31.89 -0.47 7.45
CA LEU A 107 -33.05 -1.38 7.37
C LEU A 107 -34.34 -0.64 6.98
N ALA A 108 -34.64 0.49 7.63
CA ALA A 108 -35.80 1.29 7.31
C ALA A 108 -35.80 1.82 5.86
N THR A 109 -34.62 2.18 5.34
CA THR A 109 -34.47 2.62 3.94
C THR A 109 -34.71 1.46 2.96
N ALA A 110 -34.26 0.25 3.30
CA ALA A 110 -34.48 -0.95 2.49
C ALA A 110 -35.98 -1.34 2.42
N GLU A 111 -36.72 -1.19 3.51
CA GLU A 111 -38.16 -1.48 3.58
C GLU A 111 -39.02 -0.49 2.77
N LEU A 112 -38.59 0.77 2.68
CA LEU A 112 -39.30 1.82 1.91
C LEU A 112 -39.14 1.70 0.39
N SER A 113 -38.28 0.81 -0.10
CA SER A 113 -38.01 0.56 -1.53
C SER A 113 -38.30 -0.89 -1.93
N PRO A 114 -39.52 -1.42 -1.78
CA PRO A 114 -39.85 -2.82 -2.08
C PRO A 114 -40.04 -3.06 -3.59
N GLY A 115 -39.02 -2.84 -4.42
CA GLY A 115 -39.18 -2.97 -5.87
C GLY A 115 -37.89 -3.04 -6.69
N SER A 116 -36.74 -2.76 -6.14
CA SER A 116 -35.46 -2.98 -6.83
C SER A 116 -34.94 -4.38 -6.50
N SER A 117 -35.54 -5.38 -7.18
CA SER A 117 -35.04 -6.75 -7.17
C SER A 117 -33.54 -6.82 -7.47
N SER A 118 -32.80 -7.43 -6.56
CA SER A 118 -31.57 -8.17 -6.76
C SER A 118 -30.47 -7.52 -7.59
N GLU A 119 -30.09 -6.29 -7.32
CA GLU A 119 -28.71 -5.89 -7.58
C GLU A 119 -27.95 -6.04 -6.26
N LYS A 120 -27.04 -7.01 -6.25
CA LYS A 120 -26.04 -7.17 -5.20
C LYS A 120 -25.46 -5.80 -4.89
N LEU A 121 -25.35 -5.48 -3.59
CA LEU A 121 -24.36 -4.46 -3.20
C LEU A 121 -23.12 -4.72 -4.03
N PRO A 122 -22.61 -3.75 -4.79
CA PRO A 122 -21.38 -3.96 -5.50
C PRO A 122 -20.40 -4.49 -4.47
N GLU A 123 -19.78 -5.64 -4.78
CA GLU A 123 -18.59 -6.06 -4.06
C GLU A 123 -17.81 -4.79 -3.81
N LEU A 124 -17.24 -4.60 -2.63
CA LEU A 124 -16.43 -3.42 -2.28
C LEU A 124 -15.25 -3.20 -3.26
N SER A 125 -15.54 -3.34 -4.53
CA SER A 125 -14.88 -2.77 -5.68
C SER A 125 -15.50 -1.39 -5.88
N ALA A 126 -14.75 -0.43 -5.54
CA ALA A 126 -14.86 1.01 -5.38
C ALA A 126 -15.71 1.83 -6.35
N ASP A 127 -16.65 1.35 -7.16
CA ASP A 127 -17.03 2.13 -8.34
C ASP A 127 -18.49 2.20 -8.79
N SER A 128 -19.49 1.74 -8.04
CA SER A 128 -20.85 1.99 -8.55
C SER A 128 -21.96 1.92 -7.51
N SER A 129 -22.36 3.07 -6.99
CA SER A 129 -23.76 3.43 -6.67
C SER A 129 -23.88 4.89 -6.24
N PRO A 130 -24.78 5.69 -6.78
CA PRO A 130 -24.89 7.09 -6.42
C PRO A 130 -25.63 7.28 -5.10
N ASN A 131 -25.02 7.97 -4.18
CA ASN A 131 -25.52 8.99 -3.27
C ASN A 131 -25.84 8.72 -1.80
N LEU A 132 -26.34 7.62 -1.31
CA LEU A 132 -26.61 7.48 0.13
C LEU A 132 -25.74 6.38 0.77
N PHE A 133 -25.56 5.30 0.08
CA PHE A 133 -24.84 4.12 0.54
C PHE A 133 -23.35 4.36 0.87
N PRO A 134 -22.56 5.13 0.10
CA PRO A 134 -21.15 5.35 0.43
C PRO A 134 -20.94 6.06 1.77
N LYS A 135 -21.74 7.08 2.08
CA LYS A 135 -21.68 7.81 3.35
C LYS A 135 -22.06 6.92 4.53
N MET A 136 -23.13 6.15 4.39
CA MET A 136 -23.57 5.20 5.41
C MET A 136 -22.56 4.08 5.60
N SER A 137 -21.95 3.61 4.52
CA SER A 137 -20.86 2.63 4.57
C SER A 137 -19.65 3.15 5.34
N ASP A 138 -19.22 4.40 5.11
CA ASP A 138 -18.12 5.01 5.87
C ASP A 138 -18.45 5.09 7.37
N CYS A 139 -19.65 5.53 7.73
CA CYS A 139 -20.09 5.58 9.13
C CYS A 139 -20.07 4.18 9.76
N LEU A 140 -20.59 3.17 9.06
CA LEU A 140 -20.65 1.80 9.55
C LEU A 140 -19.25 1.19 9.71
N LEU A 141 -18.40 1.31 8.71
CA LEU A 141 -17.06 0.74 8.74
C LEU A 141 -16.16 1.40 9.78
N ALA A 142 -16.40 2.68 10.09
CA ALA A 142 -15.63 3.41 11.10
C ALA A 142 -15.72 2.78 12.51
N PHE A 143 -16.82 2.09 12.84
CA PHE A 143 -16.96 1.44 14.15
C PHE A 143 -15.89 0.39 14.43
N GLY A 144 -15.32 -0.23 13.41
CA GLY A 144 -14.23 -1.19 13.58
C GLY A 144 -13.01 -0.56 14.27
N GLU A 145 -12.59 0.58 13.81
CA GLU A 145 -11.46 1.33 14.35
C GLU A 145 -11.80 2.11 15.61
N LEU A 146 -13.02 2.64 15.74
CA LEU A 146 -13.50 3.31 16.95
C LEU A 146 -13.50 2.34 18.14
N LEU A 147 -14.12 1.16 18.00
CA LEU A 147 -14.13 0.12 19.04
C LEU A 147 -12.72 -0.38 19.36
N SER A 148 -11.88 -0.56 18.35
CA SER A 148 -10.50 -1.02 18.54
C SER A 148 -9.65 0.01 19.27
N SER A 149 -9.72 1.29 18.91
CA SER A 149 -8.94 2.35 19.54
C SER A 149 -9.33 2.56 21.00
N GLU A 150 -10.61 2.53 21.33
CA GLU A 150 -11.12 2.57 22.71
C GLU A 150 -10.55 1.42 23.55
N LEU A 151 -10.72 0.18 23.06
CA LEU A 151 -10.23 -1.03 23.72
C LEU A 151 -8.72 -0.98 24.00
N ILE A 152 -7.95 -0.57 23.01
CA ILE A 152 -6.49 -0.56 23.09
C ILE A 152 -6.01 0.57 24.01
N THR A 153 -6.66 1.72 24.00
CA THR A 153 -6.35 2.84 24.90
C THR A 153 -6.57 2.41 26.36
N ALA A 154 -7.72 1.83 26.67
CA ALA A 154 -8.02 1.31 28.01
C ALA A 154 -7.01 0.21 28.43
N ALA A 155 -6.68 -0.71 27.50
CA ALA A 155 -5.71 -1.76 27.75
C ALA A 155 -4.29 -1.21 28.01
N PHE A 156 -3.86 -0.16 27.32
CA PHE A 156 -2.56 0.48 27.51
C PHE A 156 -2.52 1.23 28.84
N ALA A 157 -3.56 1.99 29.17
CA ALA A 157 -3.70 2.68 30.44
C ALA A 157 -3.62 1.72 31.64
N ALA A 158 -4.35 0.58 31.56
CA ALA A 158 -4.31 -0.49 32.56
C ALA A 158 -2.92 -1.08 32.77
N ARG A 159 -1.99 -0.87 31.84
CA ARG A 159 -0.60 -1.32 31.91
C ARG A 159 0.39 -0.17 32.23
N GLY A 160 -0.12 0.97 32.67
CA GLY A 160 0.70 2.14 33.03
C GLY A 160 1.39 2.82 31.85
N ILE A 161 0.84 2.68 30.64
CA ILE A 161 1.20 3.53 29.49
C ILE A 161 0.28 4.74 29.55
N PRO A 162 0.77 6.00 29.48
CA PRO A 162 -0.05 7.20 29.56
C PRO A 162 -0.82 7.41 28.25
N ALA A 163 -1.65 6.43 27.87
CA ALA A 163 -2.42 6.40 26.64
C ALA A 163 -3.64 7.33 26.74
N VAL A 164 -3.90 8.08 25.67
CA VAL A 164 -5.05 8.97 25.53
C VAL A 164 -5.73 8.66 24.21
N LEU A 165 -7.03 8.32 24.25
CA LEU A 165 -7.83 8.16 23.05
C LEU A 165 -7.95 9.49 22.30
N MET A 166 -7.71 9.47 21.02
CA MET A 166 -7.93 10.60 20.12
C MET A 166 -8.76 10.14 18.92
N ASP A 167 -9.90 10.78 18.69
CA ASP A 167 -10.70 10.50 17.51
C ASP A 167 -9.96 10.97 16.24
N ALA A 168 -9.63 10.04 15.37
CA ALA A 168 -8.89 10.34 14.14
C ALA A 168 -9.66 11.30 13.21
N ARG A 169 -11.00 11.35 13.31
CA ARG A 169 -11.87 12.27 12.57
C ARG A 169 -11.63 13.74 12.92
N GLN A 170 -11.07 14.00 14.10
CA GLN A 170 -10.65 15.35 14.53
C GLN A 170 -9.24 15.71 14.02
N CYS A 171 -8.48 14.74 13.55
CA CYS A 171 -7.08 14.92 13.12
C CYS A 171 -6.91 14.89 11.60
N VAL A 172 -7.57 13.94 10.93
CA VAL A 172 -7.45 13.73 9.48
C VAL A 172 -8.67 14.29 8.77
N ILE A 173 -8.46 15.35 8.00
CA ILE A 173 -9.51 16.04 7.26
C ILE A 173 -9.40 15.67 5.78
N THR A 174 -10.55 15.34 5.14
CA THR A 174 -10.61 14.85 3.76
C THR A 174 -11.62 15.60 2.92
N ASP A 175 -11.61 15.31 1.60
CA ASP A 175 -12.74 15.61 0.72
C ASP A 175 -13.95 14.72 1.04
N ASN A 176 -15.04 14.88 0.29
CA ASN A 176 -16.32 14.16 0.48
C ASN A 176 -16.45 12.91 -0.42
N ARG A 177 -15.35 12.39 -0.96
CA ARG A 177 -15.36 11.14 -1.75
C ARG A 177 -15.44 9.94 -0.82
N HIS A 178 -16.66 9.65 -0.35
CA HIS A 178 -16.90 8.53 0.57
C HIS A 178 -16.29 7.22 0.04
N THR A 179 -15.87 6.33 0.96
CA THR A 179 -15.18 5.04 0.76
C THR A 179 -13.73 5.13 0.27
N ARG A 180 -13.28 6.27 -0.28
CA ARG A 180 -11.92 6.53 -0.77
C ARG A 180 -11.57 8.02 -0.70
N ALA A 181 -11.85 8.63 0.44
CA ALA A 181 -11.64 10.05 0.62
C ALA A 181 -10.17 10.44 0.54
N THR A 182 -9.91 11.60 -0.07
CA THR A 182 -8.57 12.13 -0.25
C THR A 182 -8.22 13.11 0.87
N PRO A 183 -7.08 12.93 1.58
CA PRO A 183 -6.67 13.83 2.64
C PRO A 183 -6.38 15.24 2.13
N MET A 184 -6.90 16.23 2.84
CA MET A 184 -6.58 17.65 2.65
C MET A 184 -5.42 18.01 3.58
N PHE A 185 -4.18 17.98 3.08
CA PHE A 185 -2.97 18.07 3.90
C PHE A 185 -2.86 19.36 4.73
N GLY A 186 -3.31 20.51 4.23
CA GLY A 186 -3.33 21.77 4.98
C GLY A 186 -4.17 21.69 6.25
N PRO A 187 -5.50 21.49 6.13
CA PRO A 187 -6.39 21.30 7.28
C PRO A 187 -5.96 20.13 8.18
N THR A 188 -5.54 19.00 7.60
CA THR A 188 -5.06 17.84 8.37
C THR A 188 -3.84 18.19 9.22
N ALA A 189 -2.90 18.97 8.70
CA ALA A 189 -1.72 19.39 9.47
C ALA A 189 -2.09 20.32 10.64
N GLU A 190 -2.99 21.27 10.40
CA GLU A 190 -3.49 22.18 11.44
C GLU A 190 -4.19 21.41 12.55
N HIS A 191 -5.18 20.60 12.21
CA HIS A 191 -5.96 19.80 13.16
C HIS A 191 -5.08 18.78 13.92
N SER A 192 -4.26 18.02 13.20
CA SER A 192 -3.39 17.02 13.84
C SER A 192 -2.41 17.66 14.81
N ARG A 193 -1.80 18.79 14.46
CA ARG A 193 -0.87 19.49 15.36
C ARG A 193 -1.61 20.07 16.57
N ALA A 194 -2.77 20.68 16.39
CA ALA A 194 -3.56 21.23 17.47
C ALA A 194 -3.96 20.18 18.52
N HIS A 195 -4.31 18.97 18.08
CA HIS A 195 -4.77 17.90 18.98
C HIS A 195 -3.64 17.02 19.52
N LEU A 196 -2.64 16.69 18.71
CA LEU A 196 -1.64 15.67 19.08
C LEU A 196 -0.40 16.26 19.77
N VAL A 197 0.08 17.45 19.35
CA VAL A 197 1.30 18.03 19.94
C VAL A 197 1.15 18.32 21.44
N PRO A 198 0.04 18.90 21.93
CA PRO A 198 -0.13 19.13 23.38
C PRO A 198 -0.15 17.84 24.21
N LEU A 199 -0.60 16.71 23.63
CA LEU A 199 -0.56 15.41 24.30
C LEU A 199 0.87 14.87 24.37
N LEU A 200 1.63 14.98 23.29
CA LEU A 200 3.03 14.56 23.21
C LEU A 200 3.91 15.37 24.17
N ASP A 201 3.69 16.69 24.27
CA ASP A 201 4.42 17.57 25.17
C ASP A 201 4.19 17.23 26.65
N ARG A 202 3.02 16.66 26.98
CA ARG A 202 2.69 16.16 28.34
C ARG A 202 3.21 14.73 28.58
N GLY A 203 3.90 14.13 27.60
CA GLY A 203 4.40 12.76 27.68
C GLY A 203 3.30 11.69 27.52
N SER A 204 2.12 12.06 27.03
CA SER A 204 1.04 11.13 26.72
C SER A 204 1.28 10.42 25.39
N VAL A 205 0.64 9.25 25.23
CA VAL A 205 0.66 8.45 24.01
C VAL A 205 -0.72 8.56 23.35
N PRO A 206 -0.89 9.38 22.30
CA PRO A 206 -2.14 9.43 21.55
C PRO A 206 -2.39 8.09 20.84
N VAL A 207 -3.61 7.55 20.97
CA VAL A 207 -4.07 6.34 20.28
C VAL A 207 -5.23 6.72 19.37
N LEU A 208 -5.09 6.49 18.07
CA LEU A 208 -6.08 6.82 17.06
C LEU A 208 -6.52 5.58 16.29
N GLY A 209 -7.78 5.52 15.89
CA GLY A 209 -8.23 4.60 14.84
C GLY A 209 -7.63 5.01 13.50
N GLY A 210 -6.99 4.08 12.78
CA GLY A 210 -6.58 4.33 11.41
C GLY A 210 -7.76 4.27 10.45
N PHE A 211 -7.54 4.40 9.12
CA PHE A 211 -8.55 4.26 8.07
C PHE A 211 -9.67 5.32 8.09
N ILE A 212 -10.08 5.81 9.26
CA ILE A 212 -11.17 6.76 9.46
C ILE A 212 -10.68 8.21 9.45
N ALA A 213 -11.52 9.10 8.94
CA ALA A 213 -11.30 10.53 8.83
C ALA A 213 -12.64 11.27 8.81
N ALA A 214 -12.64 12.58 8.63
CA ALA A 214 -13.86 13.35 8.41
C ALA A 214 -13.66 14.45 7.36
N THR A 215 -14.78 14.91 6.77
CA THR A 215 -14.82 16.15 6.01
C THR A 215 -14.65 17.35 6.96
N GLN A 216 -14.44 18.55 6.40
CA GLN A 216 -14.40 19.79 7.20
C GLN A 216 -15.69 20.03 8.01
N ASP A 217 -16.83 19.55 7.50
CA ASP A 217 -18.13 19.63 8.18
C ASP A 217 -18.35 18.51 9.21
N GLY A 218 -17.32 17.72 9.51
CA GLY A 218 -17.36 16.66 10.52
C GLY A 218 -18.07 15.38 10.08
N VAL A 219 -18.36 15.21 8.78
CA VAL A 219 -18.95 13.96 8.26
C VAL A 219 -17.89 12.88 8.16
N THR A 220 -18.15 11.71 8.75
CA THR A 220 -17.24 10.57 8.70
C THR A 220 -16.95 10.14 7.26
N THR A 221 -15.66 9.92 6.97
CA THR A 221 -15.16 9.39 5.70
C THR A 221 -14.15 8.27 5.96
N THR A 222 -13.87 7.46 4.95
CA THR A 222 -12.83 6.43 5.02
C THR A 222 -11.81 6.59 3.89
N LEU A 223 -10.56 6.18 4.17
CA LEU A 223 -9.41 6.36 3.29
C LEU A 223 -9.24 5.22 2.27
N GLY A 224 -10.17 4.27 2.23
CA GLY A 224 -10.13 3.13 1.32
C GLY A 224 -9.07 2.09 1.68
N ARG A 225 -8.70 1.28 0.70
CA ARG A 225 -7.78 0.14 0.89
C ARG A 225 -6.42 0.57 1.48
N GLY A 226 -5.98 -0.15 2.51
CA GLY A 226 -4.73 0.18 3.22
C GLY A 226 -4.84 1.44 4.10
N GLY A 227 -6.07 1.92 4.37
CA GLY A 227 -6.33 3.19 5.02
C GLY A 227 -5.62 3.37 6.36
N SER A 228 -5.45 2.33 7.19
CA SER A 228 -4.72 2.48 8.46
C SER A 228 -3.21 2.72 8.27
N ASP A 229 -2.59 2.12 7.23
CA ASP A 229 -1.20 2.41 6.85
C ASP A 229 -1.10 3.82 6.29
N TYR A 230 -2.12 4.25 5.54
CA TYR A 230 -2.21 5.60 5.00
C TYR A 230 -2.36 6.64 6.12
N SER A 231 -3.22 6.38 7.12
CA SER A 231 -3.33 7.24 8.31
C SER A 231 -1.99 7.42 9.01
N ALA A 232 -1.20 6.34 9.15
CA ALA A 232 0.12 6.42 9.77
C ALA A 232 1.10 7.28 8.94
N ALA A 233 1.05 7.17 7.61
CA ALA A 233 1.87 7.99 6.74
C ALA A 233 1.45 9.47 6.73
N ILE A 234 0.13 9.74 6.74
CA ILE A 234 -0.41 11.11 6.84
C ILE A 234 0.01 11.76 8.15
N ILE A 235 -0.28 11.11 9.30
CA ILE A 235 0.08 11.63 10.62
C ILE A 235 1.60 11.78 10.75
N GLY A 236 2.37 10.81 10.24
CA GLY A 236 3.83 10.91 10.19
C GLY A 236 4.32 12.12 9.40
N ALA A 237 3.73 12.38 8.24
CA ALA A 237 4.11 13.49 7.37
C ALA A 237 3.73 14.87 7.96
N VAL A 238 2.54 15.02 8.54
CA VAL A 238 2.07 16.31 9.10
C VAL A 238 2.71 16.66 10.43
N LEU A 239 3.22 15.66 11.17
CA LEU A 239 3.95 15.86 12.43
C LEU A 239 5.48 15.78 12.26
N ASP A 240 5.98 15.64 11.03
CA ASP A 240 7.42 15.50 10.72
C ASP A 240 8.09 14.40 11.57
N ALA A 241 7.50 13.20 11.58
CA ALA A 241 7.97 12.06 12.35
C ALA A 241 9.39 11.62 11.94
N GLN A 242 10.18 11.15 12.88
CA GLN A 242 11.52 10.60 12.60
C GLN A 242 11.45 9.30 11.80
N ARG A 243 10.42 8.48 12.04
CA ARG A 243 10.11 7.26 11.30
C ARG A 243 8.67 6.82 11.56
N ILE A 244 8.20 5.93 10.69
CA ILE A 244 6.91 5.23 10.80
C ILE A 244 7.20 3.75 10.98
N GLU A 245 6.60 3.10 11.97
CA GLU A 245 6.71 1.67 12.24
C GLU A 245 5.37 0.98 11.93
N ILE A 246 5.33 0.12 10.90
CA ILE A 246 4.16 -0.69 10.53
C ILE A 246 4.32 -2.08 11.14
N TRP A 247 3.59 -2.34 12.23
CA TRP A 247 3.60 -3.61 12.95
C TRP A 247 2.54 -4.55 12.38
N THR A 248 2.98 -5.67 11.84
CA THR A 248 2.16 -6.70 11.19
C THR A 248 2.55 -8.10 11.67
N ASP A 249 2.11 -9.17 11.01
CA ASP A 249 2.40 -10.58 11.34
C ASP A 249 3.52 -11.19 10.48
N VAL A 250 4.14 -10.40 9.60
CA VAL A 250 5.25 -10.86 8.76
C VAL A 250 6.59 -10.24 9.19
N ASN A 251 7.69 -10.95 8.92
CA ASN A 251 9.06 -10.54 9.30
C ASN A 251 9.64 -9.39 8.45
N GLY A 252 8.81 -8.62 7.77
CA GLY A 252 9.20 -7.64 6.77
C GLY A 252 8.87 -8.13 5.36
N ILE A 253 9.36 -7.40 4.35
CA ILE A 253 9.18 -7.75 2.94
C ILE A 253 10.20 -8.82 2.56
N MET A 254 9.73 -9.86 1.86
CA MET A 254 10.54 -11.02 1.50
C MET A 254 10.97 -10.96 0.02
N THR A 255 12.06 -11.63 -0.31
CA THR A 255 12.56 -11.75 -1.70
C THR A 255 11.56 -12.42 -2.64
N THR A 256 10.64 -13.21 -2.11
CA THR A 256 9.45 -13.77 -2.77
C THR A 256 8.48 -14.31 -1.72
N ASP A 257 7.29 -14.79 -2.15
CA ASP A 257 6.33 -15.43 -1.24
C ASP A 257 6.92 -16.74 -0.68
N PRO A 258 7.07 -16.87 0.67
CA PRO A 258 7.57 -18.09 1.29
C PRO A 258 6.73 -19.34 1.01
N LYS A 259 5.44 -19.17 0.64
CA LYS A 259 4.56 -20.27 0.25
C LYS A 259 4.94 -20.85 -1.12
N ILE A 260 5.54 -20.04 -1.99
CA ILE A 260 6.02 -20.46 -3.31
C ILE A 260 7.45 -20.96 -3.22
N CYS A 261 8.30 -20.26 -2.47
CA CYS A 261 9.71 -20.61 -2.33
C CYS A 261 10.15 -20.53 -0.86
N SER A 262 10.37 -21.69 -0.24
CA SER A 262 10.79 -21.79 1.17
C SER A 262 12.17 -21.15 1.47
N GLN A 263 12.98 -20.90 0.43
CA GLN A 263 14.27 -20.20 0.55
C GLN A 263 14.14 -18.68 0.53
N ALA A 264 12.91 -18.13 0.50
CA ALA A 264 12.65 -16.71 0.56
C ALA A 264 13.37 -16.08 1.78
N ARG A 265 13.98 -14.92 1.56
CA ARG A 265 14.75 -14.19 2.58
C ARG A 265 14.16 -12.83 2.80
N ARG A 266 14.32 -12.31 4.01
CA ARG A 266 13.91 -10.94 4.33
C ARG A 266 14.82 -9.93 3.61
N ILE A 267 14.22 -8.93 3.02
CA ILE A 267 14.90 -7.77 2.43
C ILE A 267 15.17 -6.77 3.56
N GLN A 268 16.42 -6.34 3.68
CA GLN A 268 16.81 -5.41 4.74
C GLN A 268 16.33 -3.99 4.46
N SER A 269 16.50 -3.55 3.22
CA SER A 269 16.16 -2.18 2.81
C SER A 269 15.65 -2.13 1.37
N LEU A 270 14.65 -1.28 1.15
CA LEU A 270 14.06 -0.93 -0.15
C LEU A 270 13.98 0.58 -0.29
N SER A 271 14.07 1.07 -1.52
CA SER A 271 13.63 2.42 -1.84
C SER A 271 12.09 2.48 -1.86
N PHE A 272 11.51 3.69 -1.74
CA PHE A 272 10.07 3.86 -1.89
C PHE A 272 9.57 3.38 -3.26
N TYR A 273 10.34 3.61 -4.32
CA TYR A 273 9.99 3.14 -5.67
C TYR A 273 9.92 1.63 -5.75
N GLU A 274 10.93 0.92 -5.24
CA GLU A 274 10.94 -0.55 -5.20
C GLU A 274 9.80 -1.11 -4.34
N ALA A 275 9.51 -0.49 -3.19
CA ALA A 275 8.41 -0.89 -2.33
C ALA A 275 7.04 -0.68 -3.00
N SER A 276 6.87 0.43 -3.74
CA SER A 276 5.65 0.72 -4.50
C SER A 276 5.43 -0.29 -5.63
N GLU A 277 6.47 -0.64 -6.38
CA GLU A 277 6.41 -1.69 -7.41
C GLU A 277 5.96 -3.03 -6.81
N LEU A 278 6.61 -3.46 -5.71
CA LEU A 278 6.25 -4.71 -5.03
C LEU A 278 4.81 -4.71 -4.53
N ALA A 279 4.35 -3.58 -4.01
CA ALA A 279 2.99 -3.43 -3.50
C ALA A 279 1.95 -3.48 -4.64
N PHE A 280 2.23 -2.84 -5.76
CA PHE A 280 1.36 -2.86 -6.94
C PHE A 280 1.19 -4.28 -7.50
N PHE A 281 2.26 -5.06 -7.51
CA PHE A 281 2.29 -6.39 -8.11
C PHE A 281 1.96 -7.55 -7.15
N GLY A 282 1.34 -7.27 -6.00
CA GLY A 282 0.72 -8.29 -5.17
C GLY A 282 1.50 -8.71 -3.92
N ALA A 283 2.58 -8.04 -3.56
CA ALA A 283 3.14 -8.15 -2.22
C ALA A 283 2.16 -7.49 -1.23
N LYS A 284 1.33 -8.29 -0.57
CA LYS A 284 0.22 -7.88 0.31
C LYS A 284 0.62 -7.13 1.58
N VAL A 285 1.82 -6.53 1.62
CA VAL A 285 2.35 -5.94 2.86
C VAL A 285 1.97 -4.46 2.99
N LEU A 286 1.96 -3.70 1.89
CA LEU A 286 1.63 -2.26 1.87
C LEU A 286 0.91 -1.92 0.56
N HIS A 287 0.10 -0.86 0.56
CA HIS A 287 -0.48 -0.32 -0.68
C HIS A 287 0.38 0.85 -1.20
N PRO A 288 0.65 0.98 -2.52
CA PRO A 288 1.55 2.02 -3.06
C PRO A 288 1.18 3.44 -2.61
N ALA A 289 -0.11 3.79 -2.71
CA ALA A 289 -0.61 5.12 -2.35
C ALA A 289 -0.39 5.47 -0.86
N THR A 290 -0.31 4.45 0.02
CA THR A 290 -0.14 4.68 1.46
C THR A 290 1.26 5.14 1.83
N LEU A 291 2.24 4.99 0.94
CA LEU A 291 3.63 5.41 1.17
C LEU A 291 3.90 6.85 0.70
N LEU A 292 3.04 7.43 -0.13
CA LEU A 292 3.29 8.75 -0.75
C LEU A 292 3.61 9.86 0.25
N PRO A 293 2.85 10.07 1.36
CA PRO A 293 3.16 11.14 2.29
C PRO A 293 4.54 10.96 2.98
N ALA A 294 4.89 9.72 3.32
CA ALA A 294 6.18 9.40 3.91
C ALA A 294 7.32 9.58 2.89
N MET A 295 7.09 9.23 1.62
CA MET A 295 8.04 9.42 0.53
C MET A 295 8.34 10.90 0.27
N GLU A 296 7.32 11.74 0.18
CA GLU A 296 7.46 13.20 -0.03
C GLU A 296 8.25 13.86 1.09
N LYS A 297 8.00 13.46 2.32
CA LYS A 297 8.71 13.94 3.52
C LYS A 297 10.03 13.20 3.79
N LYS A 298 10.38 12.18 3.00
CA LYS A 298 11.56 11.32 3.16
C LYS A 298 11.63 10.63 4.53
N ILE A 299 10.48 10.33 5.13
CA ILE A 299 10.36 9.68 6.43
C ILE A 299 10.53 8.18 6.25
N PRO A 300 11.50 7.50 6.87
CA PRO A 300 11.68 6.06 6.74
C PRO A 300 10.49 5.29 7.32
N VAL A 301 10.06 4.24 6.59
CA VAL A 301 8.98 3.35 7.00
C VAL A 301 9.56 1.97 7.30
N HIS A 302 9.34 1.46 8.51
CA HIS A 302 9.79 0.16 8.95
C HIS A 302 8.62 -0.83 8.98
N VAL A 303 8.75 -1.95 8.28
CA VAL A 303 7.80 -3.06 8.34
C VAL A 303 8.31 -4.10 9.33
N LEU A 304 7.59 -4.29 10.43
CA LEU A 304 8.04 -5.02 11.62
C LEU A 304 7.05 -6.10 12.03
N ASN A 305 7.54 -7.19 12.63
CA ASN A 305 6.70 -8.28 13.09
C ASN A 305 6.32 -8.12 14.57
N SER A 306 5.03 -7.93 14.84
CA SER A 306 4.51 -7.82 16.20
C SER A 306 4.64 -9.12 17.01
N CYS A 307 4.69 -10.29 16.34
CA CYS A 307 4.94 -11.59 16.98
C CYS A 307 6.42 -11.84 17.28
N SER A 308 7.33 -11.14 16.59
CA SER A 308 8.79 -11.24 16.74
C SER A 308 9.43 -9.85 16.78
N PRO A 309 9.21 -9.05 17.86
CA PRO A 309 9.63 -7.65 17.89
C PRO A 309 11.15 -7.43 17.83
N LYS A 310 11.94 -8.46 18.10
CA LYS A 310 13.41 -8.44 17.95
C LYS A 310 13.88 -8.55 16.50
N ASN A 311 13.00 -8.98 15.58
CA ASN A 311 13.33 -9.05 14.16
C ASN A 311 13.44 -7.61 13.62
N PRO A 312 14.55 -7.24 12.96
CA PRO A 312 14.76 -5.88 12.47
C PRO A 312 13.83 -5.45 11.32
N GLY A 313 13.03 -6.38 10.74
CA GLY A 313 12.09 -6.07 9.67
C GLY A 313 12.73 -5.54 8.38
N THR A 314 11.97 -4.80 7.59
CA THR A 314 12.42 -4.13 6.36
C THR A 314 12.29 -2.62 6.53
N CYS A 315 13.35 -1.87 6.18
CA CYS A 315 13.33 -0.41 6.14
C CYS A 315 13.07 0.05 4.70
N ILE A 316 12.06 0.93 4.52
CA ILE A 316 11.74 1.60 3.26
C ILE A 316 12.15 3.07 3.40
N GLN A 317 12.98 3.58 2.51
CA GLN A 317 13.53 4.94 2.60
C GLN A 317 13.82 5.53 1.22
N SER A 318 14.13 6.82 1.15
CA SER A 318 14.31 7.55 -0.12
C SER A 318 15.44 6.96 -0.98
N ALA A 319 16.56 6.57 -0.37
CA ALA A 319 17.68 5.91 -1.04
C ALA A 319 18.05 4.66 -0.23
N ALA A 320 17.76 3.49 -0.78
CA ALA A 320 18.26 2.25 -0.21
C ALA A 320 19.78 2.18 -0.38
N PRO A 321 20.52 1.61 0.59
CA PRO A 321 21.94 1.34 0.40
C PRO A 321 22.15 0.52 -0.88
N PRO A 322 23.21 0.78 -1.66
CA PRO A 322 23.52 0.03 -2.86
C PRO A 322 23.51 -1.47 -2.58
N SER A 323 22.74 -2.21 -3.36
CA SER A 323 22.67 -3.65 -3.23
C SER A 323 23.78 -4.29 -4.07
N ARG A 324 24.46 -5.30 -3.50
CA ARG A 324 25.39 -6.13 -4.29
C ARG A 324 24.68 -6.96 -5.36
N ARG A 325 23.35 -7.04 -5.29
CA ARG A 325 22.51 -7.78 -6.25
C ARG A 325 21.54 -6.80 -6.90
N PRO A 326 21.45 -6.77 -8.23
CA PRO A 326 20.52 -5.90 -8.92
C PRO A 326 19.05 -6.26 -8.60
N LEU A 327 18.77 -7.56 -8.38
CA LEU A 327 17.46 -8.08 -8.07
C LEU A 327 17.27 -8.16 -6.55
N LYS A 328 16.16 -7.56 -6.04
CA LYS A 328 15.78 -7.57 -4.62
C LYS A 328 14.59 -8.46 -4.33
N ALA A 329 13.63 -8.54 -5.26
CA ALA A 329 12.44 -9.36 -5.05
C ALA A 329 11.85 -9.91 -6.36
N ILE A 330 11.11 -11.00 -6.23
CA ILE A 330 10.31 -11.65 -7.28
C ILE A 330 8.90 -11.81 -6.75
N ALA A 331 7.92 -11.26 -7.47
CA ALA A 331 6.51 -11.43 -7.18
C ALA A 331 5.80 -12.12 -8.37
N ALA A 332 4.69 -12.79 -8.11
CA ALA A 332 3.83 -13.34 -9.14
C ALA A 332 2.37 -13.01 -8.86
N LYS A 333 1.64 -12.63 -9.90
CA LYS A 333 0.20 -12.37 -9.88
C LYS A 333 -0.48 -13.37 -10.81
N ASN A 334 -1.26 -14.27 -10.22
CA ASN A 334 -2.02 -15.30 -10.93
C ASN A 334 -3.36 -14.78 -11.43
N ALA A 335 -4.13 -15.64 -12.09
CA ALA A 335 -5.46 -15.34 -12.64
C ALA A 335 -5.41 -14.16 -13.63
N ILE A 336 -4.51 -14.20 -14.58
CA ILE A 336 -4.35 -13.21 -15.65
C ILE A 336 -4.94 -13.76 -16.96
N THR A 337 -5.65 -12.87 -17.64
CA THR A 337 -6.08 -13.08 -19.03
C THR A 337 -5.32 -12.11 -19.92
N VAL A 338 -4.73 -12.62 -20.99
CA VAL A 338 -4.14 -11.78 -22.04
C VAL A 338 -5.17 -11.54 -23.11
N LEU A 339 -5.46 -10.29 -23.41
CA LEU A 339 -6.31 -9.85 -24.51
C LEU A 339 -5.41 -9.30 -25.61
N GLU A 340 -5.46 -9.88 -26.80
CA GLU A 340 -4.83 -9.35 -28.00
C GLU A 340 -5.91 -8.69 -28.85
N VAL A 341 -5.80 -7.38 -29.04
CA VAL A 341 -6.79 -6.55 -29.73
C VAL A 341 -6.16 -6.00 -31.01
N SER A 342 -6.74 -6.34 -32.15
CA SER A 342 -6.29 -5.92 -33.48
C SER A 342 -7.38 -5.13 -34.18
N PRO A 343 -7.11 -3.93 -34.73
CA PRO A 343 -8.12 -3.13 -35.40
C PRO A 343 -8.59 -3.82 -36.69
N GLU A 344 -9.88 -3.77 -36.99
CA GLU A 344 -10.44 -4.29 -38.25
C GLU A 344 -10.12 -3.39 -39.46
N ARG A 345 -9.92 -2.08 -39.18
CA ARG A 345 -9.54 -1.07 -40.16
C ARG A 345 -8.29 -0.35 -39.68
N ARG A 346 -7.47 0.15 -40.59
CA ARG A 346 -6.34 0.99 -40.22
C ARG A 346 -6.83 2.25 -39.49
N LEU A 347 -6.60 2.30 -38.20
CA LEU A 347 -6.80 3.47 -37.34
C LEU A 347 -5.43 4.04 -36.96
N PRO A 348 -5.30 5.35 -36.75
CA PRO A 348 -4.10 5.91 -36.13
C PRO A 348 -3.86 5.22 -34.77
N PRO A 349 -2.60 4.85 -34.43
CA PRO A 349 -2.31 4.11 -33.21
C PRO A 349 -2.85 4.78 -31.93
N GLN A 350 -2.78 6.11 -31.86
CA GLN A 350 -3.25 6.89 -30.70
C GLN A 350 -4.78 6.82 -30.56
N GLU A 351 -5.53 6.86 -31.66
CA GLU A 351 -6.98 6.77 -31.65
C GLU A 351 -7.41 5.37 -31.24
N PHE A 352 -6.71 4.34 -31.72
CA PHE A 352 -6.99 2.97 -31.36
C PHE A 352 -6.71 2.71 -29.87
N LEU A 353 -5.57 3.16 -29.33
CA LEU A 353 -5.26 3.09 -27.92
C LEU A 353 -6.34 3.76 -27.06
N ARG A 354 -6.73 4.99 -27.42
CA ARG A 354 -7.77 5.72 -26.71
C ARG A 354 -9.07 4.91 -26.65
N SER A 355 -9.50 4.35 -27.81
CA SER A 355 -10.75 3.59 -27.88
C SER A 355 -10.75 2.35 -26.98
N ILE A 356 -9.60 1.69 -26.79
CA ILE A 356 -9.45 0.55 -25.87
C ILE A 356 -9.53 1.01 -24.42
N PHE A 357 -8.78 2.06 -24.05
CA PHE A 357 -8.78 2.56 -22.69
C PHE A 357 -10.13 3.14 -22.27
N GLU A 358 -10.89 3.77 -23.16
CA GLU A 358 -12.28 4.20 -22.92
C GLU A 358 -13.20 3.00 -22.57
N VAL A 359 -13.01 1.85 -23.21
CA VAL A 359 -13.78 0.64 -22.88
C VAL A 359 -13.35 0.10 -21.51
N LEU A 360 -12.05 0.05 -21.24
CA LEU A 360 -11.53 -0.40 -19.94
C LEU A 360 -12.03 0.50 -18.79
N GLU A 361 -11.96 1.83 -18.97
CA GLU A 361 -12.39 2.81 -17.98
C GLU A 361 -13.89 2.67 -17.67
N ARG A 362 -14.73 2.61 -18.72
CA ARG A 362 -16.19 2.47 -18.57
C ARG A 362 -16.59 1.21 -17.82
N ASN A 363 -15.83 0.13 -18.01
CA ASN A 363 -16.07 -1.15 -17.35
C ASN A 363 -15.23 -1.33 -16.08
N HIS A 364 -14.57 -0.27 -15.61
CA HIS A 364 -13.71 -0.29 -14.40
C HIS A 364 -12.68 -1.43 -14.42
N CYS A 365 -12.17 -1.78 -15.59
CA CYS A 365 -11.21 -2.84 -15.79
C CYS A 365 -9.80 -2.27 -15.92
N ALA A 366 -8.88 -2.67 -15.05
CA ALA A 366 -7.49 -2.22 -15.06
C ALA A 366 -6.58 -3.17 -15.85
N ALA A 367 -5.72 -2.62 -16.71
CA ALA A 367 -4.67 -3.41 -17.35
C ALA A 367 -3.38 -3.37 -16.53
N ASP A 368 -2.89 -4.53 -16.12
CA ASP A 368 -1.63 -4.66 -15.37
C ASP A 368 -0.41 -4.49 -16.28
N LEU A 369 -0.51 -4.90 -17.55
CA LEU A 369 0.55 -4.81 -18.53
C LEU A 369 -0.03 -4.49 -19.90
N VAL A 370 0.59 -3.58 -20.62
CA VAL A 370 0.21 -3.19 -21.96
C VAL A 370 1.42 -3.23 -22.87
N THR A 371 1.30 -3.89 -24.01
CA THR A 371 2.30 -3.83 -25.09
C THR A 371 1.60 -3.52 -26.40
N SER A 372 2.21 -2.69 -27.23
CA SER A 372 1.65 -2.29 -28.51
C SER A 372 2.62 -2.58 -29.65
N SER A 373 2.07 -2.91 -30.81
CA SER A 373 2.74 -2.96 -32.10
C SER A 373 1.93 -2.16 -33.11
N ASP A 374 2.41 -2.04 -34.34
CA ASP A 374 1.65 -1.39 -35.42
C ASP A 374 0.35 -2.13 -35.76
N ALA A 375 0.27 -3.44 -35.43
CA ALA A 375 -0.83 -4.32 -35.86
C ALA A 375 -1.78 -4.68 -34.71
N SER A 376 -1.35 -4.63 -33.45
CA SER A 376 -2.15 -5.08 -32.32
C SER A 376 -1.69 -4.48 -31.00
N ILE A 377 -2.58 -4.51 -30.02
CA ILE A 377 -2.32 -4.16 -28.62
C ILE A 377 -2.61 -5.40 -27.79
N SER A 378 -1.65 -5.81 -26.96
CA SER A 378 -1.82 -6.88 -25.99
C SER A 378 -1.95 -6.28 -24.58
N LEU A 379 -2.99 -6.70 -23.87
CA LEU A 379 -3.33 -6.28 -22.52
C LEU A 379 -3.29 -7.51 -21.61
N ALA A 380 -2.62 -7.41 -20.47
CA ALA A 380 -2.76 -8.39 -19.40
C ALA A 380 -3.69 -7.81 -18.33
N VAL A 381 -4.82 -8.44 -18.10
CA VAL A 381 -5.86 -8.01 -17.17
C VAL A 381 -6.17 -9.11 -16.16
N HIS A 382 -6.64 -8.74 -14.97
CA HIS A 382 -6.97 -9.73 -13.96
C HIS A 382 -8.27 -10.45 -14.32
N SER A 383 -8.30 -11.79 -14.24
CA SER A 383 -9.45 -12.62 -14.68
C SER A 383 -10.72 -12.46 -13.81
N ARG A 384 -10.65 -11.75 -12.69
CA ARG A 384 -11.81 -11.40 -11.84
C ARG A 384 -12.55 -10.16 -12.28
N GLU A 385 -11.97 -9.38 -13.18
CA GLU A 385 -12.60 -8.19 -13.77
C GLU A 385 -13.80 -8.60 -14.66
N PRO A 386 -14.72 -7.67 -15.03
CA PRO A 386 -15.87 -7.97 -15.88
C PRO A 386 -15.44 -8.20 -17.33
N LEU A 387 -14.59 -9.19 -17.57
CA LEU A 387 -13.92 -9.44 -18.85
C LEU A 387 -14.88 -9.74 -19.97
N THR A 388 -16.00 -10.43 -19.71
CA THR A 388 -16.99 -10.75 -20.74
C THR A 388 -17.53 -9.48 -21.38
N THR A 389 -17.95 -8.51 -20.57
CA THR A 389 -18.46 -7.22 -21.04
C THR A 389 -17.38 -6.43 -21.80
N VAL A 390 -16.16 -6.39 -21.26
CA VAL A 390 -15.02 -5.73 -21.91
C VAL A 390 -14.72 -6.35 -23.27
N ILE A 391 -14.64 -7.68 -23.35
CA ILE A 391 -14.37 -8.40 -24.60
C ILE A 391 -15.49 -8.15 -25.63
N ASP A 392 -16.75 -8.17 -25.22
CA ASP A 392 -17.89 -7.96 -26.11
C ASP A 392 -17.96 -6.51 -26.61
N GLU A 393 -17.62 -5.53 -25.79
CA GLU A 393 -17.52 -4.13 -26.23
C GLU A 393 -16.33 -3.91 -27.19
N LEU A 394 -15.18 -4.50 -26.91
CA LEU A 394 -14.02 -4.41 -27.79
C LEU A 394 -14.27 -5.10 -29.13
N ARG A 395 -14.99 -6.24 -29.17
CA ARG A 395 -15.37 -6.97 -30.39
C ARG A 395 -16.25 -6.17 -31.34
N LYS A 396 -16.96 -5.16 -30.84
CA LYS A 396 -17.75 -4.26 -31.72
C LYS A 396 -16.87 -3.39 -32.63
N ARG A 397 -15.57 -3.26 -32.33
CA ARG A 397 -14.65 -2.34 -33.00
C ARG A 397 -13.34 -2.95 -33.47
N ALA A 398 -13.03 -4.16 -32.97
CA ALA A 398 -11.74 -4.81 -33.17
C ALA A 398 -11.87 -6.33 -33.10
N ARG A 399 -10.91 -7.04 -33.68
CA ARG A 399 -10.76 -8.49 -33.43
C ARG A 399 -10.08 -8.65 -32.07
N VAL A 400 -10.67 -9.47 -31.20
CA VAL A 400 -10.17 -9.75 -29.86
C VAL A 400 -9.92 -11.25 -29.73
N HIS A 401 -8.67 -11.59 -29.46
CA HIS A 401 -8.26 -12.92 -29.02
C HIS A 401 -7.95 -12.89 -27.53
N SER A 402 -8.46 -13.86 -26.76
CA SER A 402 -8.28 -13.95 -25.33
C SER A 402 -7.60 -15.25 -24.92
N GLU A 403 -6.57 -15.17 -24.08
CA GLU A 403 -5.84 -16.30 -23.52
C GLU A 403 -5.90 -16.26 -22.00
N ASN A 404 -6.68 -17.18 -21.40
CA ASN A 404 -6.81 -17.34 -19.95
C ASN A 404 -5.65 -18.17 -19.36
N GLY A 405 -5.61 -18.31 -18.02
CA GLY A 405 -4.66 -19.17 -17.32
C GLY A 405 -3.22 -18.68 -17.45
N LYS A 406 -3.02 -17.38 -17.35
CA LYS A 406 -1.70 -16.73 -17.32
C LYS A 406 -1.38 -16.18 -15.94
N ALA A 407 -0.10 -15.95 -15.72
CA ALA A 407 0.43 -15.22 -14.56
C ALA A 407 1.45 -14.19 -15.03
N ILE A 408 1.50 -13.06 -14.33
CA ILE A 408 2.57 -12.09 -14.52
C ILE A 408 3.61 -12.33 -13.44
N VAL A 409 4.88 -12.44 -13.84
CA VAL A 409 6.02 -12.48 -12.93
C VAL A 409 6.73 -11.14 -13.00
N TYR A 410 6.96 -10.56 -11.82
CA TYR A 410 7.61 -9.27 -11.63
C TYR A 410 8.94 -9.46 -10.94
N LEU A 411 9.95 -8.85 -11.47
CA LEU A 411 11.29 -8.75 -10.90
C LEU A 411 11.49 -7.31 -10.47
N VAL A 412 11.79 -7.08 -9.21
CA VAL A 412 12.01 -5.74 -8.66
C VAL A 412 13.42 -5.62 -8.10
N GLY A 413 14.08 -4.53 -8.43
CA GLY A 413 15.44 -4.26 -7.99
C GLY A 413 15.91 -2.86 -8.37
N GLU A 414 17.19 -2.61 -8.14
CA GLU A 414 17.83 -1.33 -8.40
C GLU A 414 18.34 -1.26 -9.84
N ASP A 415 18.05 -0.14 -10.55
CA ASP A 415 18.52 0.13 -11.92
C ASP A 415 18.40 -1.05 -12.91
N MET A 416 17.28 -1.77 -12.83
CA MET A 416 17.02 -3.00 -13.60
C MET A 416 17.19 -2.79 -15.12
N HIS A 417 16.84 -1.59 -15.61
CA HIS A 417 16.94 -1.27 -17.06
C HIS A 417 18.38 -1.00 -17.52
N SER A 418 19.28 -0.61 -16.60
CA SER A 418 20.67 -0.24 -16.91
C SER A 418 21.68 -1.33 -16.55
N THR A 419 21.21 -2.47 -16.00
CA THR A 419 22.10 -3.57 -15.58
C THR A 419 22.43 -4.50 -16.75
N PRO A 420 23.67 -4.48 -17.30
CA PRO A 420 24.04 -5.31 -18.42
C PRO A 420 23.92 -6.81 -18.09
N GLY A 421 23.41 -7.59 -19.04
CA GLY A 421 23.30 -9.04 -18.92
C GLY A 421 22.19 -9.55 -18.00
N LEU A 422 21.45 -8.67 -17.31
CA LEU A 422 20.35 -9.06 -16.42
C LEU A 422 19.28 -9.84 -17.16
N VAL A 423 18.81 -9.32 -18.29
CA VAL A 423 17.78 -9.95 -19.13
C VAL A 423 18.23 -11.35 -19.59
N THR A 424 19.47 -11.47 -20.03
CA THR A 424 20.05 -12.76 -20.42
C THR A 424 20.02 -13.77 -19.29
N GLN A 425 20.38 -13.36 -18.07
CA GLN A 425 20.34 -14.23 -16.89
C GLN A 425 18.91 -14.63 -16.53
N VAL A 426 17.96 -13.70 -16.63
CA VAL A 426 16.54 -13.97 -16.38
C VAL A 426 16.03 -15.03 -17.36
N PHE A 427 16.19 -14.82 -18.67
CA PHE A 427 15.70 -15.76 -19.67
C PHE A 427 16.43 -17.10 -19.66
N ALA A 428 17.74 -17.12 -19.35
CA ALA A 428 18.47 -18.36 -19.14
C ALA A 428 17.91 -19.18 -17.97
N ALA A 429 17.47 -18.52 -16.89
CA ALA A 429 16.84 -19.22 -15.76
C ALA A 429 15.44 -19.76 -16.07
N LEU A 430 14.71 -19.15 -17.01
CA LEU A 430 13.39 -19.65 -17.46
C LEU A 430 13.50 -20.96 -18.23
N GLY A 431 14.56 -21.12 -19.04
CA GLY A 431 14.84 -22.35 -19.81
C GLY A 431 13.75 -22.65 -20.84
N ASP A 432 12.98 -23.71 -20.58
CA ASP A 432 11.93 -24.24 -21.46
C ASP A 432 10.54 -23.56 -21.34
N ILE A 433 10.42 -22.55 -20.47
CA ILE A 433 9.13 -21.91 -20.21
C ILE A 433 8.83 -20.84 -21.27
N ASN A 434 7.65 -20.92 -21.87
CA ASN A 434 7.22 -19.95 -22.86
C ASN A 434 6.83 -18.62 -22.21
N VAL A 435 7.34 -17.52 -22.75
CA VAL A 435 7.04 -16.14 -22.33
C VAL A 435 6.15 -15.49 -23.38
N ARG A 436 4.95 -15.06 -22.98
CA ARG A 436 3.93 -14.48 -23.88
C ARG A 436 4.08 -12.99 -24.09
N MET A 437 4.43 -12.26 -23.03
CA MET A 437 4.65 -10.81 -23.04
C MET A 437 5.85 -10.48 -22.16
N VAL A 438 6.56 -9.40 -22.49
CA VAL A 438 7.66 -8.84 -21.71
C VAL A 438 7.50 -7.33 -21.63
N SER A 439 7.66 -6.74 -20.47
CA SER A 439 7.76 -5.31 -20.27
C SER A 439 9.04 -4.98 -19.52
N GLN A 440 9.89 -4.20 -20.18
CA GLN A 440 11.11 -3.64 -19.64
C GLN A 440 11.22 -2.19 -20.04
N GLY A 441 11.69 -1.33 -19.16
CA GLY A 441 11.91 0.08 -19.45
C GLY A 441 10.72 1.00 -19.13
N ALA A 442 9.54 0.46 -18.82
CA ALA A 442 8.43 1.24 -18.30
C ALA A 442 8.73 1.77 -16.87
N SER A 443 9.50 1.00 -16.10
CA SER A 443 10.02 1.37 -14.79
C SER A 443 11.54 1.15 -14.75
N ARG A 444 12.25 1.98 -13.98
CA ARG A 444 13.69 1.80 -13.73
C ARG A 444 13.97 0.63 -12.78
N THR A 445 12.99 0.24 -12.01
CA THR A 445 13.12 -0.69 -10.88
C THR A 445 12.47 -2.03 -11.13
N SER A 446 11.81 -2.24 -12.29
CA SER A 446 11.11 -3.50 -12.56
C SER A 446 11.32 -4.04 -13.98
N LEU A 447 11.25 -5.36 -14.08
CA LEU A 447 11.09 -6.15 -15.30
C LEU A 447 9.92 -7.11 -15.08
N SER A 448 8.97 -7.16 -15.99
CA SER A 448 7.81 -8.03 -15.90
C SER A 448 7.60 -8.85 -17.17
N PHE A 449 7.06 -10.06 -17.01
CA PHE A 449 6.71 -10.92 -18.12
C PHE A 449 5.57 -11.86 -17.77
N VAL A 450 4.86 -12.31 -18.82
CA VAL A 450 3.68 -13.18 -18.71
C VAL A 450 4.07 -14.59 -19.10
N VAL A 451 3.69 -15.55 -18.24
CA VAL A 451 3.91 -16.99 -18.42
C VAL A 451 2.60 -17.77 -18.22
N PRO A 452 2.52 -19.05 -18.59
CA PRO A 452 1.41 -19.92 -18.17
C PRO A 452 1.31 -19.96 -16.64
N GLU A 453 0.10 -19.85 -16.09
CA GLU A 453 -0.13 -19.84 -14.64
C GLU A 453 0.40 -21.11 -13.96
N ALA A 454 0.27 -22.26 -14.62
CA ALA A 454 0.80 -23.53 -14.12
C ALA A 454 2.33 -23.52 -13.91
N ASP A 455 3.06 -22.68 -14.64
CA ASP A 455 4.51 -22.56 -14.55
C ASP A 455 4.98 -21.48 -13.59
N ALA A 456 4.09 -20.60 -13.10
CA ALA A 456 4.44 -19.43 -12.32
C ALA A 456 5.31 -19.76 -11.07
N ALA A 457 4.93 -20.77 -10.30
CA ALA A 457 5.67 -21.22 -9.13
C ALA A 457 7.07 -21.76 -9.47
N LYS A 458 7.17 -22.52 -10.58
CA LYS A 458 8.43 -23.06 -11.12
C LYS A 458 9.36 -21.92 -11.56
N VAL A 459 8.80 -20.91 -12.25
CA VAL A 459 9.54 -19.69 -12.67
C VAL A 459 10.09 -18.96 -11.48
N VAL A 460 9.24 -18.64 -10.49
CA VAL A 460 9.67 -17.94 -9.27
C VAL A 460 10.78 -18.70 -8.56
N SER A 461 10.67 -20.01 -8.42
CA SER A 461 11.68 -20.86 -7.76
C SER A 461 12.99 -20.89 -8.53
N ARG A 462 12.97 -21.03 -9.87
CA ARG A 462 14.17 -21.01 -10.72
C ARG A 462 14.88 -19.66 -10.67
N LEU A 463 14.15 -18.58 -10.79
CA LEU A 463 14.70 -17.22 -10.69
C LEU A 463 15.26 -16.95 -9.30
N HIS A 464 14.55 -17.37 -8.24
CA HIS A 464 15.03 -17.22 -6.89
C HIS A 464 16.35 -18.00 -6.68
N ALA A 465 16.44 -19.23 -7.18
CA ALA A 465 17.67 -20.02 -7.13
C ALA A 465 18.82 -19.33 -7.89
N ALA A 466 18.55 -18.82 -9.09
CA ALA A 466 19.57 -18.18 -9.93
C ALA A 466 20.13 -16.89 -9.29
N PHE A 467 19.25 -16.05 -8.70
CA PHE A 467 19.65 -14.73 -8.22
C PHE A 467 19.96 -14.67 -6.72
N PHE A 468 19.40 -15.56 -5.89
CA PHE A 468 19.54 -15.48 -4.44
C PHE A 468 20.33 -16.65 -3.81
N SER A 469 20.46 -17.82 -4.48
CA SER A 469 21.17 -18.98 -3.91
C SER A 469 22.67 -18.96 -4.19
N ALA A 470 23.13 -18.37 -5.29
CA ALA A 470 24.54 -18.28 -5.58
C ALA A 470 25.28 -17.43 -4.53
N ARG A 471 26.31 -17.97 -3.87
CA ARG A 471 27.34 -17.15 -3.21
C ARG A 471 27.86 -16.19 -4.28
N LEU A 472 27.83 -14.88 -4.00
CA LEU A 472 28.53 -13.91 -4.85
C LEU A 472 29.93 -14.43 -5.08
N PRO A 473 30.46 -14.44 -6.33
CA PRO A 473 31.88 -14.74 -6.56
C PRO A 473 32.67 -13.83 -5.61
N ALA A 474 33.58 -14.43 -4.84
CA ALA A 474 34.52 -13.64 -4.08
C ALA A 474 35.15 -12.64 -5.06
N GLU A 475 35.20 -11.36 -4.69
CA GLU A 475 35.82 -10.31 -5.49
C GLU A 475 37.05 -10.88 -6.17
N SER A 476 37.01 -11.00 -7.49
CA SER A 476 38.24 -11.22 -8.26
C SER A 476 39.13 -10.05 -7.89
N SER A 477 40.11 -10.33 -7.05
CA SER A 477 41.19 -9.42 -6.70
C SER A 477 41.53 -8.62 -7.95
N GLN A 478 41.30 -7.32 -7.93
CA GLN A 478 41.83 -6.42 -8.96
C GLN A 478 43.28 -6.79 -9.16
N PRO A 479 43.76 -6.96 -10.39
CA PRO A 479 45.16 -7.22 -10.60
C PRO A 479 45.95 -6.05 -9.97
N ARG A 480 46.71 -6.36 -8.93
CA ARG A 480 47.66 -5.40 -8.36
C ARG A 480 48.40 -4.77 -9.52
N ARG A 481 48.20 -3.47 -9.74
CA ARG A 481 49.06 -2.66 -10.61
C ARG A 481 50.50 -2.96 -10.19
N ARG A 482 51.23 -3.72 -11.01
CA ARG A 482 52.66 -3.84 -10.91
C ARG A 482 53.24 -2.44 -10.96
N THR A 483 53.76 -1.96 -9.86
CA THR A 483 54.62 -0.79 -9.82
C THR A 483 55.87 -1.15 -10.62
N SER A 484 56.00 -0.58 -11.80
CA SER A 484 57.26 -0.59 -12.55
C SER A 484 58.30 0.24 -11.81
N PRO A 485 59.58 -0.18 -11.78
CA PRO A 485 60.61 0.56 -11.06
C PRO A 485 60.86 1.94 -11.70
N ALA A 486 61.10 2.90 -10.84
CA ALA A 486 61.40 4.28 -11.19
C ALA A 486 62.60 4.41 -12.11
N SER A 487 62.42 5.11 -13.24
CA SER A 487 63.53 5.64 -14.06
C SER A 487 63.88 7.05 -13.60
N PRO A 488 65.14 7.45 -13.70
CA PRO A 488 65.69 8.61 -13.01
C PRO A 488 65.27 9.93 -13.68
N ALA A 489 65.23 10.95 -12.85
CA ALA A 489 64.84 12.31 -13.13
C ALA A 489 65.58 12.95 -14.33
N ARG A 490 64.84 13.51 -15.28
CA ARG A 490 65.34 14.53 -16.23
C ARG A 490 64.82 15.90 -15.85
N SER A 491 65.74 16.85 -15.81
CA SER A 491 65.63 18.24 -15.47
C SER A 491 64.59 19.02 -16.30
N LYS A 492 63.85 19.91 -15.66
CA LYS A 492 62.90 20.86 -16.28
C LYS A 492 63.58 22.00 -17.03
N PRO A 493 63.05 22.44 -18.18
CA PRO A 493 63.31 23.78 -18.69
C PRO A 493 62.28 24.76 -18.13
N LYS A 494 62.76 25.95 -17.77
CA LYS A 494 62.01 27.13 -17.38
C LYS A 494 61.20 27.66 -18.58
N LEU A 495 59.91 27.86 -18.40
CA LEU A 495 59.09 28.65 -19.31
C LEU A 495 58.72 29.99 -18.65
N GLN A 496 58.87 31.06 -19.43
CA GLN A 496 58.59 32.48 -19.10
C GLN A 496 57.07 32.77 -19.14
N PRO A 497 56.60 33.84 -18.48
CA PRO A 497 55.18 34.13 -18.36
C PRO A 497 54.64 34.81 -19.64
N GLU A 498 53.53 34.29 -20.20
CA GLU A 498 52.82 34.85 -21.31
C GLU A 498 51.63 35.74 -20.82
N LYS A 499 51.46 36.84 -21.55
CA LYS A 499 50.62 37.98 -21.20
C LYS A 499 49.13 37.69 -21.31
N SER A 500 48.38 38.26 -20.36
CA SER A 500 46.94 38.35 -20.24
C SER A 500 46.24 38.83 -21.55
N ARG A 501 45.19 38.07 -21.97
CA ARG A 501 44.12 38.54 -22.86
C ARG A 501 42.79 38.57 -22.09
N PRO A 502 41.89 39.55 -22.36
CA PRO A 502 40.69 39.76 -21.61
C PRO A 502 39.60 38.75 -21.92
N ARG A 503 38.81 38.38 -20.90
CA ARG A 503 37.61 37.56 -21.02
C ARG A 503 36.47 38.31 -21.67
N PRO A 504 35.63 37.65 -22.50
CA PRO A 504 34.34 38.23 -22.90
C PRO A 504 33.32 38.11 -21.78
N VAL A 505 32.52 39.15 -21.63
CA VAL A 505 31.38 39.30 -20.74
C VAL A 505 30.28 38.37 -21.24
N THR A 506 29.78 37.48 -20.39
CA THR A 506 28.53 36.76 -20.65
C THR A 506 27.40 37.44 -19.85
N GLU A 507 26.40 37.91 -20.58
CA GLU A 507 25.12 38.39 -20.06
C GLU A 507 24.33 37.24 -19.39
N PRO A 508 23.46 37.53 -18.42
CA PRO A 508 22.65 36.53 -17.76
C PRO A 508 21.43 36.14 -18.61
N PHE A 509 21.27 34.88 -18.88
CA PHE A 509 20.04 34.33 -19.44
C PHE A 509 18.91 34.36 -18.40
N GLY A 510 17.78 34.94 -18.82
CA GLY A 510 16.58 35.08 -18.05
C GLY A 510 15.92 33.74 -17.71
N GLU A 511 15.31 33.71 -16.54
CA GLU A 511 14.39 32.66 -16.08
C GLU A 511 13.10 32.73 -16.92
N ASP A 512 12.88 31.76 -17.79
CA ASP A 512 11.55 31.46 -18.34
C ASP A 512 10.94 30.27 -17.60
N LEU A 513 10.10 30.61 -16.64
CA LEU A 513 9.15 29.70 -15.98
C LEU A 513 8.08 29.26 -16.99
N ILE A 514 8.19 28.04 -17.48
CA ILE A 514 7.08 27.40 -18.20
C ILE A 514 6.10 26.87 -17.16
N SER A 515 5.03 27.63 -16.91
CA SER A 515 3.84 27.19 -16.18
C SER A 515 3.01 26.28 -17.08
N ILE A 516 2.88 25.01 -16.70
CA ILE A 516 1.93 24.07 -17.28
C ILE A 516 0.60 24.23 -16.54
N PRO A 517 -0.50 24.57 -17.20
CA PRO A 517 -1.81 24.64 -16.53
C PRO A 517 -2.33 23.22 -16.26
N VAL A 518 -2.57 22.92 -15.00
CA VAL A 518 -3.37 21.76 -14.56
C VAL A 518 -4.83 22.10 -14.82
N ASN A 519 -5.42 21.45 -15.80
CA ASN A 519 -6.85 21.54 -16.06
C ASN A 519 -7.55 20.51 -15.19
N VAL A 520 -8.32 21.01 -14.21
CA VAL A 520 -9.25 20.23 -13.39
C VAL A 520 -10.59 20.26 -14.09
N GLY A 521 -11.03 19.11 -14.55
CA GLY A 521 -12.37 18.83 -15.05
C GLY A 521 -12.84 17.49 -14.52
#